data_bba2305244a80ebef937184dae696d0e
#
_entry.id   bba2305244a80ebef937184dae696d0e
#
_cell.length_a   1.000
_cell.length_b   1.000
_cell.length_c   1.000
_cell.angle_alpha   90.00
_cell.angle_beta   90.00
_cell.angle_gamma   90.00
#
_symmetry.space_group_name_H-M   'P 1'
#
loop_
_entity.id
_entity.type
_entity.pdbx_description
1 polymer ?
#
loop_
_entity_poly.entity_id
_entity_poly.type
_entity_poly.pdbx_seq_one_letter_code
_entity_poly.pdbx_strand_id
1 'polypeptide(L)'
;YNVGIAGVSRRLAKQGVDSYYDLFLPAETLRYVFRVLAFKLIAPDPAAYGFRIDPDDYYKPLTDYHEATVEGRPIDWAAVARSHGTNYKMLRELNHWIRDYDYDNKAGRSFVIKVPNRDFRRAR
;
A
#
# COMPACT_ATOMS: atom_id res chain seq x y z
N TYR A 1 9.79 -3.89 8.93
CA TYR A 1 8.85 -3.44 9.95
C TYR A 1 9.61 -3.13 11.24
N ASN A 2 9.32 -2.08 11.92
CA ASN A 2 9.93 -1.49 13.14
C ASN A 2 11.46 -1.69 13.32
N VAL A 3 11.93 -2.93 13.39
CA VAL A 3 13.34 -3.28 13.65
C VAL A 3 14.18 -3.27 12.36
N GLY A 4 13.55 -3.41 11.19
CA GLY A 4 14.22 -3.51 9.90
C GLY A 4 15.03 -4.81 9.72
N ILE A 5 15.42 -5.09 8.48
CA ILE A 5 16.17 -6.30 8.11
C ILE A 5 17.49 -6.39 8.90
N ALA A 6 18.28 -5.32 8.89
CA ALA A 6 19.57 -5.27 9.60
C ALA A 6 19.42 -5.48 11.11
N GLY A 7 18.33 -4.99 11.70
CA GLY A 7 18.03 -5.17 13.10
C GLY A 7 17.66 -6.61 13.47
N VAL A 8 16.94 -7.30 12.59
CA VAL A 8 16.63 -8.73 12.75
C VAL A 8 17.91 -9.56 12.60
N SER A 9 18.70 -9.33 11.54
CA SER A 9 19.94 -10.06 11.29
C SER A 9 20.93 -9.95 12.45
N ARG A 10 21.10 -8.76 13.04
CA ARG A 10 21.96 -8.58 14.22
C ARG A 10 21.47 -9.37 15.43
N ARG A 11 20.16 -9.49 15.63
CA ARG A 11 19.59 -10.24 16.75
C ARG A 11 19.71 -11.74 16.56
N LEU A 12 19.51 -12.25 15.33
CA LEU A 12 19.79 -13.64 14.99
C LEU A 12 21.22 -14.02 15.35
N ALA A 13 22.19 -13.25 14.87
CA ALA A 13 23.60 -13.47 15.16
C ALA A 13 23.92 -13.38 16.68
N LYS A 14 23.36 -12.37 17.37
CA LYS A 14 23.62 -12.14 18.80
C LYS A 14 23.03 -13.24 19.68
N GLN A 15 21.88 -13.81 19.28
CA GLN A 15 21.19 -14.88 20.02
C GLN A 15 21.60 -16.28 19.57
N GLY A 16 22.38 -16.40 18.48
CA GLY A 16 22.86 -17.69 17.98
C GLY A 16 21.73 -18.57 17.44
N VAL A 17 20.70 -17.95 16.83
CA VAL A 17 19.55 -18.67 16.27
C VAL A 17 19.39 -18.33 14.78
N ASP A 18 18.85 -19.26 14.00
CA ASP A 18 18.69 -19.13 12.54
C ASP A 18 17.23 -18.91 12.14
N SER A 19 16.31 -19.08 13.07
CA SER A 19 14.86 -18.97 12.82
C SER A 19 14.25 -17.76 13.53
N TYR A 20 13.35 -17.07 12.83
CA TYR A 20 12.54 -16.02 13.44
C TYR A 20 11.70 -16.54 14.62
N TYR A 21 11.27 -17.79 14.58
CA TYR A 21 10.43 -18.39 15.61
C TYR A 21 11.15 -18.61 16.94
N ASP A 22 12.49 -18.72 16.89
CA ASP A 22 13.35 -18.88 18.07
C ASP A 22 13.94 -17.55 18.56
N LEU A 23 13.64 -16.45 17.82
CA LEU A 23 14.25 -15.15 18.06
C LEU A 23 13.44 -14.34 19.08
N PHE A 24 14.10 -13.91 20.15
CA PHE A 24 13.53 -12.97 21.08
C PHE A 24 13.55 -11.54 20.51
N LEU A 25 12.37 -10.95 20.35
CA LEU A 25 12.14 -9.63 19.78
C LEU A 25 11.24 -8.79 20.70
N PRO A 26 11.22 -7.45 20.53
CA PRO A 26 10.18 -6.63 21.13
C PRO A 26 8.79 -7.15 20.77
N ALA A 27 7.87 -7.12 21.73
CA ALA A 27 6.56 -7.77 21.62
C ALA A 27 5.78 -7.42 20.35
N GLU A 28 5.86 -6.18 19.90
CA GLU A 28 5.20 -5.72 18.68
C GLU A 28 5.79 -6.41 17.43
N THR A 29 7.10 -6.48 17.31
CA THR A 29 7.78 -7.14 16.19
C THR A 29 7.57 -8.66 16.23
N LEU A 30 7.65 -9.26 17.43
CA LEU A 30 7.43 -10.69 17.63
C LEU A 30 6.03 -11.12 17.15
N ARG A 31 5.00 -10.35 17.50
CA ARG A 31 3.60 -10.66 17.14
C ARG A 31 3.30 -10.41 15.66
N TYR A 32 4.11 -9.64 14.96
CA TYR A 32 3.81 -9.21 13.60
C TYR A 32 3.68 -10.39 12.64
N VAL A 33 4.66 -11.31 12.61
CA VAL A 33 4.62 -12.48 11.73
C VAL A 33 3.45 -13.39 12.07
N PHE A 34 3.18 -13.62 13.36
CA PHE A 34 2.02 -14.43 13.79
C PHE A 34 0.69 -13.79 13.39
N ARG A 35 0.57 -12.46 13.44
CA ARG A 35 -0.62 -11.75 12.94
C ARG A 35 -0.80 -11.90 11.43
N VAL A 36 0.29 -11.83 10.67
CA VAL A 36 0.24 -12.06 9.21
C VAL A 36 -0.21 -13.49 8.92
N LEU A 37 0.32 -14.49 9.63
CA LEU A 37 -0.06 -15.87 9.48
C LEU A 37 -1.53 -16.11 9.86
N ALA A 38 -1.98 -15.56 10.99
CA ALA A 38 -3.38 -15.64 11.41
C ALA A 38 -4.31 -15.03 10.34
N PHE A 39 -3.98 -13.84 9.83
CA PHE A 39 -4.77 -13.21 8.78
C PHE A 39 -4.79 -14.03 7.49
N LYS A 40 -3.65 -14.63 7.09
CA LYS A 40 -3.56 -15.51 5.93
C LYS A 40 -4.45 -16.75 6.06
N LEU A 41 -4.64 -17.25 7.28
CA LEU A 41 -5.52 -18.41 7.53
C LEU A 41 -7.00 -17.99 7.55
N ILE A 42 -7.32 -16.85 8.16
CA ILE A 42 -8.69 -16.39 8.37
C ILE A 42 -9.29 -15.76 7.11
N ALA A 43 -8.51 -14.96 6.36
CA ALA A 43 -9.04 -14.16 5.25
C ALA A 43 -9.67 -14.97 4.10
N PRO A 44 -9.19 -16.19 3.73
CA PRO A 44 -9.81 -16.99 2.69
C PRO A 44 -11.18 -17.56 3.07
N ASP A 45 -11.40 -17.86 4.36
CA ASP A 45 -12.66 -18.38 4.88
C ASP A 45 -12.93 -17.84 6.30
N PRO A 46 -13.34 -16.57 6.40
CA PRO A 46 -13.58 -15.94 7.69
C PRO A 46 -14.74 -16.62 8.48
N ALA A 47 -15.71 -17.23 7.80
CA ALA A 47 -16.85 -17.87 8.43
C ALA A 47 -16.42 -19.09 9.26
N ALA A 48 -15.43 -19.86 8.83
CA ALA A 48 -14.86 -20.98 9.61
C ALA A 48 -14.26 -20.55 10.95
N TYR A 49 -13.91 -19.26 11.08
CA TYR A 49 -13.36 -18.66 12.30
C TYR A 49 -14.36 -17.79 13.08
N GLY A 50 -15.65 -17.90 12.73
CA GLY A 50 -16.74 -17.21 13.43
C GLY A 50 -16.98 -15.76 13.00
N PHE A 51 -16.31 -15.27 11.95
CA PHE A 51 -16.55 -13.94 11.38
C PHE A 51 -17.68 -14.01 10.37
N ARG A 52 -18.73 -13.20 10.60
CA ARG A 52 -19.81 -12.99 9.62
C ARG A 52 -19.57 -11.65 8.96
N ILE A 53 -19.24 -11.68 7.68
CA ILE A 53 -18.92 -10.49 6.86
C ILE A 53 -19.90 -10.51 5.71
N ASP A 54 -20.74 -9.50 5.61
CA ASP A 54 -21.64 -9.34 4.49
C ASP A 54 -20.89 -8.81 3.26
N PRO A 55 -21.36 -9.10 2.01
CA PRO A 55 -20.70 -8.60 0.80
C PRO A 55 -20.49 -7.09 0.77
N ASP A 56 -21.37 -6.32 1.43
CA ASP A 56 -21.29 -4.86 1.51
C ASP A 56 -20.25 -4.35 2.52
N ASP A 57 -19.74 -5.23 3.40
CA ASP A 57 -18.68 -4.91 4.36
C ASP A 57 -17.29 -4.92 3.71
N TYR A 58 -17.15 -5.52 2.54
CA TYR A 58 -15.87 -5.55 1.83
C TYR A 58 -15.56 -4.21 1.17
N TYR A 59 -14.32 -3.77 1.28
CA TYR A 59 -13.84 -2.64 0.49
C TYR A 59 -13.91 -2.96 -1.00
N LYS A 60 -14.57 -2.09 -1.75
CA LYS A 60 -14.62 -2.23 -3.21
C LYS A 60 -13.22 -2.00 -3.80
N PRO A 61 -12.78 -2.83 -4.74
CA PRO A 61 -11.53 -2.61 -5.44
C PRO A 61 -11.52 -1.23 -6.13
N LEU A 62 -10.34 -0.60 -6.19
CA LEU A 62 -10.12 0.67 -6.90
C LEU A 62 -10.06 0.43 -8.42
N THR A 63 -11.16 -0.05 -8.99
CA THR A 63 -11.27 -0.39 -10.43
C THR A 63 -12.02 0.66 -11.24
N ASP A 64 -12.66 1.63 -10.57
CA ASP A 64 -13.44 2.68 -11.21
C ASP A 64 -12.55 3.91 -11.47
N TYR A 65 -11.81 3.86 -12.57
CA TYR A 65 -10.92 4.92 -13.02
C TYR A 65 -10.98 5.08 -14.54
N HIS A 66 -10.54 6.22 -15.04
CA HIS A 66 -10.21 6.44 -16.43
C HIS A 66 -8.70 6.72 -16.59
N GLU A 67 -8.19 6.61 -17.80
CA GLU A 67 -6.81 6.96 -18.12
C GLU A 67 -6.73 8.39 -18.64
N ALA A 68 -5.68 9.09 -18.23
CA ALA A 68 -5.35 10.43 -18.70
C ALA A 68 -3.85 10.50 -19.04
N THR A 69 -3.52 11.30 -20.07
CA THR A 69 -2.12 11.53 -20.45
C THR A 69 -1.63 12.81 -19.77
N VAL A 70 -0.45 12.74 -19.17
CA VAL A 70 0.23 13.86 -18.53
C VAL A 70 1.57 14.12 -19.18
N GLU A 71 1.80 15.37 -19.52
CA GLU A 71 3.06 15.90 -20.06
C GLU A 71 3.48 17.11 -19.22
N GLY A 72 4.74 17.46 -19.27
CA GLY A 72 5.25 18.64 -18.57
C GLY A 72 6.71 18.51 -18.19
N ARG A 73 7.32 19.66 -17.88
CA ARG A 73 8.73 19.80 -17.46
C ARG A 73 8.86 20.97 -16.50
N PRO A 74 8.86 20.76 -15.19
CA PRO A 74 8.62 19.53 -14.43
C PRO A 74 7.14 19.11 -14.40
N ILE A 75 6.85 17.93 -13.84
CA ILE A 75 5.50 17.48 -13.52
C ILE A 75 5.31 17.58 -12.00
N ASP A 76 4.33 18.37 -11.56
CA ASP A 76 3.82 18.41 -10.18
C ASP A 76 2.60 17.46 -10.08
N TRP A 77 2.79 16.29 -9.49
CA TRP A 77 1.74 15.28 -9.36
C TRP A 77 0.59 15.70 -8.45
N ALA A 78 0.84 16.59 -7.50
CA ALA A 78 -0.23 17.13 -6.66
C ALA A 78 -1.11 18.12 -7.44
N ALA A 79 -0.50 18.95 -8.32
CA ALA A 79 -1.24 19.82 -9.23
C ALA A 79 -2.02 19.00 -10.26
N VAL A 80 -1.41 17.95 -10.83
CA VAL A 80 -2.09 17.01 -11.74
C VAL A 80 -3.30 16.36 -11.06
N ALA A 81 -3.16 15.88 -9.83
CA ALA A 81 -4.29 15.32 -9.09
C ALA A 81 -5.44 16.31 -8.93
N ARG A 82 -5.12 17.55 -8.54
CA ARG A 82 -6.13 18.62 -8.39
C ARG A 82 -6.83 18.98 -9.69
N SER A 83 -6.11 19.05 -10.80
CA SER A 83 -6.70 19.36 -12.12
C SER A 83 -7.69 18.29 -12.60
N HIS A 84 -7.53 17.06 -12.12
CA HIS A 84 -8.44 15.95 -12.39
C HIS A 84 -9.50 15.74 -11.28
N GLY A 85 -9.71 16.71 -10.38
CA GLY A 85 -10.73 16.65 -9.33
C GLY A 85 -10.48 15.62 -8.22
N THR A 86 -9.23 15.16 -8.09
CA THR A 86 -8.82 14.20 -7.06
C THR A 86 -7.69 14.79 -6.18
N ASN A 87 -7.01 13.96 -5.42
CA ASN A 87 -5.89 14.36 -4.58
C ASN A 87 -4.69 13.44 -4.80
N TYR A 88 -3.51 13.89 -4.39
CA TYR A 88 -2.25 13.18 -4.57
C TYR A 88 -2.28 11.76 -3.99
N LYS A 89 -2.92 11.55 -2.83
CA LYS A 89 -3.03 10.21 -2.23
C LYS A 89 -3.76 9.24 -3.16
N MET A 90 -4.93 9.64 -3.66
CA MET A 90 -5.74 8.81 -4.56
C MET A 90 -5.05 8.58 -5.89
N LEU A 91 -4.40 9.61 -6.44
CA LEU A 91 -3.61 9.47 -7.66
C LEU A 91 -2.49 8.43 -7.46
N ARG A 92 -1.78 8.49 -6.35
CA ARG A 92 -0.70 7.57 -6.04
C ARG A 92 -1.18 6.14 -5.74
N GLU A 93 -2.34 5.98 -5.10
CA GLU A 93 -2.95 4.66 -4.86
C GLU A 93 -3.29 3.92 -6.17
N LEU A 94 -3.64 4.65 -7.23
CA LEU A 94 -3.88 4.08 -8.55
C LEU A 94 -2.62 3.98 -9.41
N ASN A 95 -1.57 4.73 -9.06
CA ASN A 95 -0.32 4.84 -9.83
C ASN A 95 0.90 4.65 -8.92
N HIS A 96 1.11 3.44 -8.42
CA HIS A 96 2.15 3.11 -7.43
C HIS A 96 3.59 3.41 -7.90
N TRP A 97 3.79 3.63 -9.20
CA TRP A 97 5.06 4.03 -9.76
C TRP A 97 5.41 5.51 -9.50
N ILE A 98 4.43 6.36 -9.15
CA ILE A 98 4.67 7.73 -8.68
C ILE A 98 5.27 7.67 -7.27
N ARG A 99 6.52 8.07 -7.12
CA ARG A 99 7.26 7.94 -5.85
C ARG A 99 7.44 9.23 -5.10
N ASP A 100 7.39 10.37 -5.80
CA ASP A 100 7.61 11.70 -5.22
C ASP A 100 6.53 12.67 -5.68
N TYR A 101 6.49 13.86 -5.07
CA TYR A 101 5.53 14.92 -5.41
C TYR A 101 5.80 15.51 -6.80
N ASP A 102 7.08 15.58 -7.17
CA ASP A 102 7.55 16.19 -8.41
C ASP A 102 8.38 15.21 -9.23
N TYR A 103 8.37 15.40 -10.53
CA TYR A 103 9.24 14.70 -11.46
C TYR A 103 9.84 15.66 -12.49
N ASP A 104 11.18 15.78 -12.48
CA ASP A 104 11.92 16.59 -13.43
C ASP A 104 12.04 15.90 -14.81
N ASN A 105 10.96 15.86 -15.53
CA ASN A 105 10.82 15.14 -16.80
C ASN A 105 11.77 15.66 -17.92
N LYS A 106 13.09 15.62 -17.69
CA LYS A 106 14.12 16.12 -18.62
C LYS A 106 13.98 15.56 -20.04
N ALA A 107 13.58 14.30 -20.15
CA ALA A 107 13.39 13.63 -21.43
C ALA A 107 12.08 14.02 -22.13
N GLY A 108 11.17 14.77 -21.48
CA GLY A 108 9.88 15.18 -22.04
C GLY A 108 8.97 14.02 -22.40
N ARG A 109 8.95 13.00 -21.53
CA ARG A 109 8.11 11.82 -21.73
C ARG A 109 6.66 12.15 -21.37
N SER A 110 5.73 11.52 -22.09
CA SER A 110 4.32 11.46 -21.74
C SER A 110 4.06 10.26 -20.83
N PHE A 111 3.18 10.43 -19.86
CA PHE A 111 2.81 9.38 -18.91
C PHE A 111 1.31 9.15 -18.97
N VAL A 112 0.89 7.89 -19.05
CA VAL A 112 -0.51 7.51 -18.87
C VAL A 112 -0.72 7.23 -17.38
N ILE A 113 -1.68 7.94 -16.79
CA ILE A 113 -2.06 7.81 -15.40
C ILE A 113 -3.50 7.32 -15.27
N LYS A 114 -3.78 6.61 -14.18
CA LYS A 114 -5.13 6.22 -13.78
C LYS A 114 -5.68 7.27 -12.83
N VAL A 115 -6.84 7.81 -13.16
CA VAL A 115 -7.54 8.85 -12.38
C VAL A 115 -8.88 8.29 -11.90
N PRO A 116 -9.21 8.39 -10.60
CA PRO A 116 -10.48 7.87 -10.10
C PRO A 116 -11.67 8.63 -10.68
N ASN A 117 -12.74 7.90 -11.07
CA ASN A 117 -13.95 8.50 -11.64
C ASN A 117 -14.84 9.14 -10.58
N ARG A 118 -14.65 8.84 -9.29
CA ARG A 118 -15.45 9.37 -8.18
C ARG A 118 -14.62 9.56 -6.92
N ASP A 119 -15.13 10.38 -6.02
CA ASP A 119 -14.54 10.54 -4.69
C ASP A 119 -14.89 9.34 -3.81
N PHE A 120 -13.95 8.42 -3.66
CA PHE A 120 -14.10 7.22 -2.82
C PHE A 120 -14.35 7.53 -1.33
N ARG A 121 -14.16 8.77 -0.90
CA ARG A 121 -14.45 9.19 0.48
C ARG A 121 -15.94 9.39 0.75
N ARG A 122 -16.76 9.52 -0.29
CA ARG A 122 -18.23 9.73 -0.18
C ARG A 122 -19.04 8.47 -0.44
N ALA A 123 -18.41 7.31 -0.51
CA ALA A 123 -19.11 6.05 -0.68
C ALA A 123 -19.64 5.56 0.67
N ARG A 124 -20.63 6.28 1.23
CA ARG A 124 -21.67 5.79 2.17
C ARG A 124 -22.86 6.71 2.10
#